data_cb6dde488ea81ddecaad82bcd1159dcb
#
_entry.id   cb6dde488ea81ddecaad82bcd1159dcb
#
_cell.length_a   1.000
_cell.length_b   1.000
_cell.length_c   1.000
_cell.angle_alpha   90.00
_cell.angle_beta   90.00
_cell.angle_gamma   90.00
#
_symmetry.space_group_name_H-M   'P 1'
#
loop_
_entity.id
_entity.type
_entity.pdbx_description
1 polymer ?
#
loop_
_entity_poly.entity_id
_entity_poly.type
_entity_poly.pdbx_seq_one_letter_code
_entity_poly.pdbx_strand_id
1 'polypeptide(L)'
;RVVNASLDKLWFHTIQIVAGIAAGFALMIILLIVRRNHTTLRRKNTEISYRDELFQKLSLNVDDVFLMLDAETAKVDYVSPNIERLLGIPWREVRQDARVLAALHPKDDPERDKNYLEGLLSGQQREWDDEYVHLETGERRWFHIVAMGSEVEGRTKHILVMSDRTADRQVNQALSNAVAAAETANRAKSTFLSNMSH
;
A
#
# COMPACT_ATOMS: atom_id res chain seq x y z
N ARG A 1 -68.91 25.54 40.82
CA ARG A 1 -67.78 24.59 41.10
C ARG A 1 -67.74 23.42 40.13
N VAL A 2 -68.84 22.87 39.65
CA VAL A 2 -68.90 21.69 38.77
C VAL A 2 -68.42 22.01 37.37
N VAL A 3 -68.64 23.20 36.83
CA VAL A 3 -68.28 23.65 35.50
C VAL A 3 -66.74 23.80 35.35
N ASN A 4 -66.02 24.28 36.36
CA ASN A 4 -64.55 24.41 36.32
C ASN A 4 -63.87 23.04 36.33
N ALA A 5 -64.37 22.06 37.05
CA ALA A 5 -63.77 20.71 37.05
C ALA A 5 -63.96 19.95 35.73
N SER A 6 -64.94 20.25 34.92
CA SER A 6 -65.12 19.68 33.58
C SER A 6 -64.22 20.34 32.52
N LEU A 7 -64.00 21.65 32.67
CA LEU A 7 -63.06 22.41 31.83
C LEU A 7 -61.60 21.96 32.07
N ASP A 8 -61.22 21.74 33.33
CA ASP A 8 -59.90 21.26 33.70
C ASP A 8 -59.60 19.88 33.11
N LYS A 9 -60.55 18.97 33.09
CA LYS A 9 -60.44 17.65 32.45
C LYS A 9 -60.30 17.75 30.95
N LEU A 10 -61.03 18.61 30.29
CA LEU A 10 -60.91 18.85 28.83
C LEU A 10 -59.52 19.40 28.45
N TRP A 11 -59.02 20.36 29.20
CA TRP A 11 -57.65 20.91 28.99
C TRP A 11 -56.58 19.85 29.19
N PHE A 12 -56.70 19.01 30.18
CA PHE A 12 -55.74 17.93 30.43
C PHE A 12 -55.71 16.90 29.29
N HIS A 13 -56.87 16.50 28.76
CA HIS A 13 -56.91 15.61 27.60
C HIS A 13 -56.37 16.23 26.33
N THR A 14 -56.64 17.50 26.07
CA THR A 14 -56.07 18.23 24.92
C THR A 14 -54.55 18.33 25.00
N ILE A 15 -54.02 18.62 26.17
CA ILE A 15 -52.54 18.64 26.36
C ILE A 15 -51.90 17.28 26.11
N GLN A 16 -52.53 16.18 26.60
CA GLN A 16 -52.05 14.83 26.37
C GLN A 16 -52.05 14.45 24.88
N ILE A 17 -53.08 14.82 24.14
CA ILE A 17 -53.16 14.56 22.69
C ILE A 17 -52.12 15.34 21.95
N VAL A 18 -51.92 16.61 22.23
CA VAL A 18 -50.91 17.45 21.61
C VAL A 18 -49.51 16.93 21.92
N ALA A 19 -49.21 16.54 23.15
CA ALA A 19 -47.95 15.96 23.55
C ALA A 19 -47.69 14.62 22.85
N GLY A 20 -48.70 13.78 22.69
CA GLY A 20 -48.61 12.51 21.96
C GLY A 20 -48.30 12.72 20.47
N ILE A 21 -48.96 13.69 19.83
CA ILE A 21 -48.69 14.04 18.43
C ILE A 21 -47.27 14.58 18.28
N ALA A 22 -46.82 15.49 19.15
CA ALA A 22 -45.46 16.05 19.13
C ALA A 22 -44.39 14.96 19.32
N ALA A 23 -44.61 14.02 20.24
CA ALA A 23 -43.71 12.87 20.43
C ALA A 23 -43.65 11.95 19.20
N GLY A 24 -44.79 11.71 18.53
CA GLY A 24 -44.85 10.96 17.28
C GLY A 24 -44.04 11.61 16.14
N PHE A 25 -44.20 12.93 15.98
CA PHE A 25 -43.41 13.69 15.03
C PHE A 25 -41.89 13.65 15.34
N ALA A 26 -41.51 13.81 16.61
CA ALA A 26 -40.11 13.72 17.03
C ALA A 26 -39.51 12.35 16.73
N LEU A 27 -40.22 11.27 17.02
CA LEU A 27 -39.84 9.89 16.69
C LEU A 27 -39.65 9.69 15.17
N MET A 28 -40.59 10.22 14.38
CA MET A 28 -40.50 10.12 12.92
C MET A 28 -39.26 10.86 12.37
N ILE A 29 -38.96 12.04 12.89
CA ILE A 29 -37.77 12.82 12.51
C ILE A 29 -36.51 12.05 12.89
N ILE A 30 -36.41 11.48 14.07
CA ILE A 30 -35.29 10.68 14.53
C ILE A 30 -35.09 9.47 13.61
N LEU A 31 -36.17 8.76 13.25
CA LEU A 31 -36.10 7.62 12.31
C LEU A 31 -35.61 8.01 10.93
N LEU A 32 -36.05 9.18 10.43
CA LEU A 32 -35.60 9.70 9.14
C LEU A 32 -34.09 10.06 9.18
N ILE A 33 -33.62 10.68 10.25
CA ILE A 33 -32.20 11.03 10.44
C ILE A 33 -31.35 9.75 10.53
N VAL A 34 -31.78 8.76 11.31
CA VAL A 34 -31.08 7.48 11.46
C VAL A 34 -31.01 6.74 10.12
N ARG A 35 -32.12 6.65 9.37
CA ARG A 35 -32.13 6.06 8.03
C ARG A 35 -31.19 6.77 7.07
N ARG A 36 -31.21 8.11 7.06
CA ARG A 36 -30.34 8.90 6.19
C ARG A 36 -28.87 8.70 6.54
N ASN A 37 -28.50 8.69 7.81
CA ASN A 37 -27.15 8.41 8.25
C ASN A 37 -26.70 6.99 7.90
N HIS A 38 -27.56 6.00 8.08
CA HIS A 38 -27.26 4.61 7.74
C HIS A 38 -27.02 4.39 6.24
N THR A 39 -27.80 5.04 5.37
CA THR A 39 -27.61 4.95 3.92
C THR A 39 -26.33 5.65 3.47
N THR A 40 -26.00 6.80 4.07
CA THR A 40 -24.77 7.54 3.75
C THR A 40 -23.52 6.77 4.18
N LEU A 41 -23.54 6.19 5.39
CA LEU A 41 -22.43 5.35 5.89
C LEU A 41 -22.24 4.09 5.03
N ARG A 42 -23.33 3.42 4.64
CA ARG A 42 -23.25 2.24 3.76
C ARG A 42 -22.63 2.59 2.40
N ARG A 43 -23.03 3.70 1.78
CA ARG A 43 -22.46 4.15 0.50
C ARG A 43 -20.97 4.45 0.60
N LYS A 44 -20.55 5.16 1.64
CA LYS A 44 -19.12 5.45 1.88
C LYS A 44 -18.31 4.18 2.11
N ASN A 45 -18.81 3.25 2.92
CA ASN A 45 -18.13 1.99 3.16
C ASN A 45 -18.03 1.12 1.90
N THR A 46 -19.08 1.09 1.07
CA THR A 46 -19.06 0.33 -0.20
C THR A 46 -18.06 0.94 -1.19
N GLU A 47 -17.99 2.27 -1.27
CA GLU A 47 -17.02 2.96 -2.13
C GLU A 47 -15.59 2.71 -1.68
N ILE A 48 -15.32 2.80 -0.37
CA ILE A 48 -13.99 2.49 0.20
C ILE A 48 -13.63 1.03 -0.09
N SER A 49 -14.52 0.08 0.20
CA SER A 49 -14.28 -1.34 -0.04
C SER A 49 -14.02 -1.65 -1.53
N TYR A 50 -14.74 -1.00 -2.44
CA TYR A 50 -14.53 -1.16 -3.88
C TYR A 50 -13.16 -0.62 -4.32
N ARG A 51 -12.75 0.53 -3.82
CA ARG A 51 -11.44 1.13 -4.10
C ARG A 51 -10.30 0.27 -3.57
N ASP A 52 -10.44 -0.27 -2.35
CA ASP A 52 -9.47 -1.19 -1.75
C ASP A 52 -9.36 -2.48 -2.56
N GLU A 53 -10.49 -3.08 -2.95
CA GLU A 53 -10.50 -4.30 -3.76
C GLU A 53 -9.87 -4.07 -5.14
N LEU A 54 -10.20 -2.95 -5.79
CA LEU A 54 -9.61 -2.57 -7.07
C LEU A 54 -8.11 -2.37 -6.95
N PHE A 55 -7.66 -1.66 -5.91
CA PHE A 55 -6.24 -1.41 -5.67
C PHE A 55 -5.49 -2.72 -5.39
N GLN A 56 -6.06 -3.62 -4.59
CA GLN A 56 -5.48 -4.94 -4.37
C GLN A 56 -5.36 -5.76 -5.65
N LYS A 57 -6.41 -5.80 -6.48
CA LYS A 57 -6.39 -6.51 -7.76
C LYS A 57 -5.37 -5.92 -8.74
N LEU A 58 -5.24 -4.61 -8.79
CA LEU A 58 -4.22 -3.95 -9.60
C LEU A 58 -2.82 -4.29 -9.09
N SER A 59 -2.59 -4.22 -7.79
CA SER A 59 -1.30 -4.53 -7.18
C SER A 59 -0.84 -5.96 -7.42
N LEU A 60 -1.76 -6.93 -7.50
CA LEU A 60 -1.41 -8.33 -7.77
C LEU A 60 -0.83 -8.56 -9.18
N ASN A 61 -1.16 -7.70 -10.14
CA ASN A 61 -0.77 -7.85 -11.56
C ASN A 61 0.42 -6.97 -11.96
N VAL A 62 0.98 -6.18 -11.04
CA VAL A 62 2.17 -5.37 -11.29
C VAL A 62 3.37 -5.97 -10.57
N ASP A 63 4.57 -5.69 -11.09
CA ASP A 63 5.83 -6.11 -10.49
C ASP A 63 6.40 -5.04 -9.53
N ASP A 64 5.51 -4.17 -9.02
CA ASP A 64 5.82 -3.17 -8.03
C ASP A 64 5.21 -3.54 -6.68
N VAL A 65 5.99 -3.51 -5.62
CA VAL A 65 5.52 -3.64 -4.24
C VAL A 65 5.31 -2.25 -3.66
N PHE A 66 4.13 -2.02 -3.08
CA PHE A 66 3.81 -0.78 -2.39
C PHE A 66 3.80 -1.02 -0.88
N LEU A 67 4.52 -0.18 -0.16
CA LEU A 67 4.58 -0.19 1.30
C LEU A 67 4.27 1.21 1.83
N MET A 68 3.43 1.30 2.86
CA MET A 68 3.14 2.55 3.56
C MET A 68 3.36 2.36 5.06
N LEU A 69 4.17 3.24 5.64
CA LEU A 69 4.49 3.23 7.07
C LEU A 69 4.09 4.56 7.71
N ASP A 70 3.73 4.49 8.96
CA ASP A 70 3.58 5.66 9.81
C ASP A 70 4.95 6.20 10.20
N ALA A 71 5.21 7.49 9.95
CA ALA A 71 6.51 8.10 10.15
C ALA A 71 6.96 8.14 11.62
N GLU A 72 6.00 8.23 12.55
CA GLU A 72 6.31 8.36 13.99
C GLU A 72 6.49 6.99 14.65
N THR A 73 5.65 6.02 14.26
CA THR A 73 5.60 4.72 14.93
C THR A 73 6.32 3.62 14.16
N ALA A 74 6.72 3.87 12.91
CA ALA A 74 7.25 2.88 11.97
C ALA A 74 6.29 1.69 11.71
N LYS A 75 5.02 1.83 12.09
CA LYS A 75 4.00 0.81 11.88
C LYS A 75 3.62 0.75 10.41
N VAL A 76 3.53 -0.45 9.87
CA VAL A 76 3.07 -0.67 8.50
C VAL A 76 1.55 -0.54 8.44
N ASP A 77 1.08 0.48 7.74
CA ASP A 77 -0.35 0.70 7.47
C ASP A 77 -0.83 -0.14 6.30
N TYR A 78 0.01 -0.26 5.27
CA TYR A 78 -0.29 -1.00 4.06
C TYR A 78 0.95 -1.67 3.50
N VAL A 79 0.77 -2.88 2.96
CA VAL A 79 1.72 -3.57 2.09
C VAL A 79 0.94 -4.31 1.01
N SER A 80 1.38 -4.21 -0.24
CA SER A 80 0.70 -4.88 -1.35
C SER A 80 0.92 -6.39 -1.31
N PRO A 81 -0.14 -7.20 -1.52
CA PRO A 81 -0.06 -8.66 -1.38
C PRO A 81 0.88 -9.35 -2.36
N ASN A 82 1.22 -8.72 -3.49
CA ASN A 82 2.17 -9.27 -4.47
C ASN A 82 3.60 -9.45 -3.92
N ILE A 83 3.91 -8.90 -2.74
CA ILE A 83 5.18 -9.14 -2.05
C ILE A 83 5.42 -10.64 -1.81
N GLU A 84 4.36 -11.43 -1.57
CA GLU A 84 4.46 -12.88 -1.43
C GLU A 84 4.99 -13.52 -2.71
N ARG A 85 4.49 -13.11 -3.87
CA ARG A 85 4.95 -13.60 -5.17
C ARG A 85 6.37 -13.13 -5.50
N LEU A 86 6.71 -11.90 -5.14
CA LEU A 86 7.97 -11.29 -5.54
C LEU A 86 9.12 -11.62 -4.59
N LEU A 87 8.87 -11.78 -3.30
CA LEU A 87 9.91 -12.02 -2.29
C LEU A 87 9.71 -13.32 -1.49
N GLY A 88 8.59 -14.02 -1.66
CA GLY A 88 8.29 -15.28 -0.94
C GLY A 88 7.97 -15.06 0.54
N ILE A 89 7.74 -13.83 0.98
CA ILE A 89 7.42 -13.50 2.36
C ILE A 89 5.92 -13.18 2.50
N PRO A 90 5.19 -13.77 3.47
CA PRO A 90 3.80 -13.45 3.69
C PRO A 90 3.60 -11.95 3.99
N TRP A 91 2.71 -11.28 3.25
CA TRP A 91 2.45 -9.86 3.46
C TRP A 91 2.02 -9.51 4.90
N ARG A 92 1.41 -10.48 5.62
CA ARG A 92 1.01 -10.32 7.02
C ARG A 92 2.19 -10.14 7.95
N GLU A 93 3.31 -10.81 7.69
CA GLU A 93 4.54 -10.66 8.47
C GLU A 93 5.14 -9.28 8.27
N VAL A 94 5.23 -8.84 7.02
CA VAL A 94 5.71 -7.48 6.68
C VAL A 94 4.82 -6.41 7.30
N ARG A 95 3.50 -6.64 7.32
CA ARG A 95 2.54 -5.71 7.95
C ARG A 95 2.72 -5.60 9.46
N GLN A 96 3.19 -6.65 10.12
CA GLN A 96 3.50 -6.61 11.55
C GLN A 96 4.81 -5.88 11.83
N ASP A 97 5.82 -6.12 11.00
CA ASP A 97 7.15 -5.52 11.16
C ASP A 97 7.88 -5.45 9.79
N ALA A 98 8.03 -4.25 9.24
CA ALA A 98 8.75 -4.05 7.98
C ALA A 98 10.24 -4.45 8.04
N ARG A 99 10.82 -4.55 9.25
CA ARG A 99 12.23 -4.94 9.44
C ARG A 99 12.52 -6.37 8.97
N VAL A 100 11.50 -7.21 8.83
CA VAL A 100 11.67 -8.56 8.29
C VAL A 100 12.22 -8.55 6.85
N LEU A 101 12.02 -7.46 6.11
CA LEU A 101 12.58 -7.30 4.76
C LEU A 101 14.10 -7.20 4.76
N ALA A 102 14.71 -6.66 5.82
CA ALA A 102 16.16 -6.62 5.95
C ALA A 102 16.79 -8.04 5.99
N ALA A 103 16.07 -9.01 6.54
CA ALA A 103 16.54 -10.40 6.56
C ALA A 103 16.58 -11.08 5.18
N LEU A 104 15.96 -10.48 4.16
CA LEU A 104 15.98 -10.96 2.78
C LEU A 104 17.16 -10.41 1.97
N HIS A 105 17.97 -9.50 2.51
CA HIS A 105 19.19 -9.06 1.85
C HIS A 105 20.22 -10.18 1.78
N PRO A 106 21.04 -10.22 0.72
CA PRO A 106 22.22 -11.09 0.70
C PRO A 106 23.12 -10.77 1.89
N LYS A 107 23.61 -11.82 2.57
CA LYS A 107 24.43 -11.69 3.80
C LYS A 107 25.90 -11.32 3.52
N ASP A 108 26.18 -10.73 2.39
CA ASP A 108 27.50 -10.31 1.94
C ASP A 108 27.88 -8.88 2.38
N ASP A 109 26.90 -8.08 2.82
CA ASP A 109 27.10 -6.70 3.27
C ASP A 109 26.29 -6.40 4.56
N PRO A 110 26.91 -6.44 5.75
CA PRO A 110 26.22 -6.17 7.00
C PRO A 110 25.78 -4.70 7.20
N GLU A 111 26.38 -3.75 6.48
CA GLU A 111 26.00 -2.35 6.57
C GLU A 111 24.74 -2.02 5.75
N ARG A 112 24.41 -2.87 4.77
CA ARG A 112 23.22 -2.71 3.93
C ARG A 112 21.93 -2.68 4.74
N ASP A 113 21.78 -3.60 5.71
CA ASP A 113 20.59 -3.70 6.54
C ASP A 113 20.38 -2.44 7.38
N LYS A 114 21.47 -1.86 7.90
CA LYS A 114 21.42 -0.62 8.66
C LYS A 114 21.01 0.56 7.80
N ASN A 115 21.63 0.69 6.63
CA ASN A 115 21.33 1.74 5.67
C ASN A 115 19.88 1.63 5.13
N TYR A 116 19.40 0.42 4.93
CA TYR A 116 18.02 0.14 4.54
C TYR A 116 17.03 0.64 5.59
N LEU A 117 17.23 0.27 6.86
CA LEU A 117 16.36 0.69 7.96
C LEU A 117 16.36 2.21 8.16
N GLU A 118 17.53 2.84 8.06
CA GLU A 118 17.63 4.31 8.11
C GLU A 118 16.91 4.96 6.94
N GLY A 119 17.03 4.40 5.72
CA GLY A 119 16.32 4.86 4.54
C GLY A 119 14.81 4.72 4.66
N LEU A 120 14.36 3.59 5.20
CA LEU A 120 12.95 3.28 5.43
C LEU A 120 12.30 4.26 6.41
N LEU A 121 13.02 4.67 7.45
CA LEU A 121 12.50 5.48 8.55
C LEU A 121 12.75 6.99 8.38
N SER A 122 13.68 7.39 7.52
CA SER A 122 14.09 8.81 7.40
C SER A 122 13.02 9.72 6.80
N GLY A 123 12.05 9.17 6.05
CA GLY A 123 11.01 9.93 5.35
C GLY A 123 11.50 10.91 4.30
N GLN A 124 12.79 10.98 4.08
CA GLN A 124 13.35 11.78 3.00
C GLN A 124 13.11 11.09 1.67
N GLN A 125 12.81 11.88 0.65
CA GLN A 125 12.74 11.34 -0.69
C GLN A 125 14.11 10.78 -1.08
N ARG A 126 14.17 9.47 -1.31
CA ARG A 126 15.38 8.72 -1.70
C ARG A 126 15.02 7.72 -2.77
N GLU A 127 16.02 7.43 -3.58
CA GLU A 127 15.92 6.46 -4.67
C GLU A 127 17.20 5.65 -4.67
N TRP A 128 17.08 4.31 -4.68
CA TRP A 128 18.22 3.40 -4.69
C TRP A 128 17.85 2.05 -5.27
N ASP A 129 18.85 1.33 -5.72
CA ASP A 129 18.71 -0.07 -6.12
C ASP A 129 19.16 -0.98 -4.99
N ASP A 130 18.43 -2.07 -4.78
CA ASP A 130 18.77 -3.06 -3.78
C ASP A 130 18.50 -4.48 -4.25
N GLU A 131 19.16 -5.44 -3.63
CA GLU A 131 19.09 -6.85 -3.97
C GLU A 131 18.46 -7.62 -2.81
N TYR A 132 17.47 -8.45 -3.14
CA TYR A 132 16.77 -9.32 -2.20
C TYR A 132 16.89 -10.77 -2.64
N VAL A 133 16.84 -11.67 -1.67
CA VAL A 133 16.78 -13.12 -1.88
C VAL A 133 15.36 -13.59 -1.62
N HIS A 134 14.74 -14.18 -2.63
CA HIS A 134 13.39 -14.74 -2.48
C HIS A 134 13.41 -15.87 -1.43
N LEU A 135 12.56 -15.74 -0.40
CA LEU A 135 12.62 -16.57 0.80
C LEU A 135 12.51 -18.07 0.52
N GLU A 136 11.66 -18.46 -0.43
CA GLU A 136 11.39 -19.89 -0.73
C GLU A 136 12.32 -20.45 -1.80
N THR A 137 12.64 -19.68 -2.85
CA THR A 137 13.39 -20.17 -4.01
C THR A 137 14.89 -19.91 -3.91
N GLY A 138 15.31 -18.97 -3.06
CA GLY A 138 16.68 -18.50 -3.00
C GLY A 138 17.11 -17.68 -4.22
N GLU A 139 16.19 -17.33 -5.12
CA GLU A 139 16.46 -16.52 -6.31
C GLU A 139 16.81 -15.09 -5.90
N ARG A 140 17.88 -14.54 -6.49
CA ARG A 140 18.24 -13.12 -6.30
C ARG A 140 17.40 -12.26 -7.20
N ARG A 141 16.77 -11.22 -6.61
CA ARG A 141 15.93 -10.22 -7.28
C ARG A 141 16.44 -8.83 -7.03
N TRP A 142 16.36 -8.01 -8.06
CA TRP A 142 16.82 -6.63 -8.02
C TRP A 142 15.63 -5.69 -8.05
N PHE A 143 15.56 -4.82 -7.05
CA PHE A 143 14.51 -3.83 -6.93
C PHE A 143 15.07 -2.43 -7.03
N HIS A 144 14.37 -1.61 -7.80
CA HIS A 144 14.52 -0.16 -7.78
C HIS A 144 13.53 0.38 -6.74
N ILE A 145 14.01 1.10 -5.73
CA ILE A 145 13.23 1.52 -4.59
C ILE A 145 13.15 3.04 -4.57
N VAL A 146 11.93 3.57 -4.51
CA VAL A 146 11.65 4.98 -4.34
C VAL A 146 10.92 5.15 -3.01
N ALA A 147 11.51 5.91 -2.10
CA ALA A 147 10.91 6.29 -0.83
C ALA A 147 10.53 7.77 -0.84
N MET A 148 9.34 8.10 -0.34
CA MET A 148 8.85 9.46 -0.23
C MET A 148 8.01 9.67 1.01
N GLY A 149 8.11 10.85 1.61
CA GLY A 149 7.18 11.31 2.65
C GLY A 149 5.90 11.87 2.02
N SER A 150 4.77 11.57 2.62
CA SER A 150 3.47 12.12 2.22
C SER A 150 2.62 12.42 3.45
N GLU A 151 1.82 13.47 3.38
CA GLU A 151 0.86 13.78 4.44
C GLU A 151 -0.50 13.18 4.08
N VAL A 152 -0.95 12.23 4.90
CA VAL A 152 -2.22 11.53 4.73
C VAL A 152 -3.05 11.67 6.01
N GLU A 153 -4.23 12.27 5.91
CA GLU A 153 -5.14 12.50 7.05
C GLU A 153 -4.47 13.25 8.23
N GLY A 154 -3.60 14.23 7.91
CA GLY A 154 -2.87 15.02 8.92
C GLY A 154 -1.75 14.25 9.65
N ARG A 155 -1.31 13.12 9.11
CA ARG A 155 -0.16 12.35 9.61
C ARG A 155 0.87 12.18 8.50
N THR A 156 2.13 12.28 8.87
CA THR A 156 3.21 12.00 7.93
C THR A 156 3.33 10.50 7.73
N LYS A 157 3.23 10.07 6.49
CA LYS A 157 3.41 8.67 6.06
C LYS A 157 4.63 8.56 5.17
N HIS A 158 5.35 7.45 5.31
CA HIS A 158 6.40 7.07 4.38
C HIS A 158 5.84 6.07 3.38
N ILE A 159 5.97 6.38 2.11
CA ILE A 159 5.52 5.52 1.00
C ILE A 159 6.76 5.01 0.30
N LEU A 160 6.85 3.70 0.15
CA LEU A 160 7.88 3.03 -0.63
C LEU A 160 7.23 2.33 -1.82
N VAL A 161 7.88 2.49 -2.96
CA VAL A 161 7.59 1.74 -4.18
C VAL A 161 8.83 0.95 -4.54
N MET A 162 8.72 -0.38 -4.58
CA MET A 162 9.81 -1.29 -4.92
C MET A 162 9.48 -1.95 -6.25
N SER A 163 10.15 -1.54 -7.32
CA SER A 163 9.93 -2.04 -8.69
C SER A 163 10.91 -3.16 -8.99
N ASP A 164 10.41 -4.37 -9.33
CA ASP A 164 11.27 -5.49 -9.73
C ASP A 164 11.92 -5.20 -11.09
N ARG A 165 13.25 -5.10 -11.10
CA ARG A 165 14.08 -4.87 -12.29
C ARG A 165 14.92 -6.09 -12.67
N THR A 166 14.60 -7.25 -12.12
CA THR A 166 15.39 -8.48 -12.34
C THR A 166 15.45 -8.85 -13.82
N ALA A 167 14.32 -8.85 -14.50
CA ALA A 167 14.26 -9.18 -15.93
C ALA A 167 15.02 -8.16 -16.79
N ASP A 168 14.83 -6.87 -16.54
CA ASP A 168 15.54 -5.80 -17.25
C ASP A 168 17.05 -5.93 -17.10
N ARG A 169 17.51 -6.23 -15.88
CA ARG A 169 18.93 -6.40 -15.58
C ARG A 169 19.51 -7.64 -16.27
N GLN A 170 18.78 -8.75 -16.29
CA GLN A 170 19.19 -9.97 -16.99
C GLN A 170 19.32 -9.75 -18.49
N VAL A 171 18.35 -9.07 -19.11
CA VAL A 171 18.39 -8.74 -20.55
C VAL A 171 19.57 -7.83 -20.86
N ASN A 172 19.79 -6.79 -20.07
CA ASN A 172 20.91 -5.87 -20.26
C ASN A 172 22.27 -6.57 -20.11
N GLN A 173 22.40 -7.48 -19.14
CA GLN A 173 23.62 -8.26 -18.96
C GLN A 173 23.86 -9.22 -20.14
N ALA A 174 22.81 -9.91 -20.60
CA ALA A 174 22.91 -10.79 -21.76
C ALA A 174 23.32 -10.03 -23.02
N LEU A 175 22.74 -8.83 -23.24
CA LEU A 175 23.10 -7.95 -24.35
C LEU A 175 24.56 -7.50 -24.26
N SER A 176 25.01 -7.06 -23.09
CA SER A 176 26.41 -6.65 -22.88
C SER A 176 27.36 -7.79 -23.15
N ASN A 177 27.06 -8.99 -22.68
CA ASN A 177 27.89 -10.18 -22.96
C ASN A 177 27.92 -10.53 -24.44
N ALA A 178 26.81 -10.44 -25.17
CA ALA A 178 26.74 -10.69 -26.60
C ALA A 178 27.56 -9.65 -27.39
N VAL A 179 27.51 -8.38 -27.03
CA VAL A 179 28.32 -7.32 -27.63
C VAL A 179 29.82 -7.60 -27.42
N ALA A 180 30.23 -7.90 -26.20
CA ALA A 180 31.62 -8.20 -25.87
C ALA A 180 32.15 -9.44 -26.65
N ALA A 181 31.33 -10.47 -26.79
CA ALA A 181 31.66 -11.65 -27.58
C ALA A 181 31.82 -11.33 -29.08
N ALA A 182 30.89 -10.53 -29.63
CA ALA A 182 30.95 -10.10 -31.02
C ALA A 182 32.20 -9.24 -31.32
N GLU A 183 32.54 -8.31 -30.41
CA GLU A 183 33.76 -7.51 -30.53
C GLU A 183 35.02 -8.37 -30.48
N THR A 184 35.08 -9.35 -29.60
CA THR A 184 36.19 -10.28 -29.47
C THR A 184 36.38 -11.10 -30.76
N ALA A 185 35.27 -11.64 -31.29
CA ALA A 185 35.28 -12.39 -32.55
C ALA A 185 35.73 -11.51 -33.73
N ASN A 186 35.27 -10.26 -33.80
CA ASN A 186 35.62 -9.32 -34.84
C ASN A 186 37.14 -8.94 -34.80
N ARG A 187 37.68 -8.73 -33.58
CA ARG A 187 39.13 -8.50 -33.38
C ARG A 187 39.95 -9.71 -33.82
N ALA A 188 39.55 -10.91 -33.43
CA ALA A 188 40.21 -12.14 -33.84
C ALA A 188 40.21 -12.32 -35.37
N LYS A 189 39.05 -12.06 -36.02
CA LYS A 189 38.94 -12.08 -37.48
C LYS A 189 39.85 -11.06 -38.14
N SER A 190 39.93 -9.84 -37.66
CA SER A 190 40.79 -8.79 -38.20
C SER A 190 42.27 -9.14 -38.06
N THR A 191 42.69 -9.68 -36.91
CA THR A 191 44.04 -10.14 -36.67
C THR A 191 44.42 -11.31 -37.60
N PHE A 192 43.51 -12.27 -37.77
CA PHE A 192 43.71 -13.40 -38.69
C PHE A 192 43.88 -12.93 -40.12
N LEU A 193 43.04 -12.05 -40.63
CA LEU A 193 43.13 -11.49 -41.98
C LEU A 193 44.42 -10.68 -42.18
N SER A 194 44.84 -9.91 -41.17
CA SER A 194 46.11 -9.17 -41.24
C SER A 194 47.33 -10.11 -41.34
N ASN A 195 47.34 -11.19 -40.55
CA ASN A 195 48.45 -12.18 -40.59
C ASN A 195 48.48 -13.01 -41.85
N MET A 196 47.37 -13.20 -42.55
CA MET A 196 47.29 -13.91 -43.82
C MET A 196 47.70 -13.04 -45.05
N SER A 197 47.72 -11.72 -44.88
CA SER A 197 48.02 -10.76 -45.94
C SER A 197 49.50 -10.38 -45.99
N HIS A 198 50.33 -10.94 -45.12
CA HIS A 198 51.77 -10.86 -45.09
C HIS A 198 52.38 -12.21 -45.47
#